data_2cfa75fd7f1dbb87a45c5244b787df24
#
_entry.id   2cfa75fd7f1dbb87a45c5244b787df24
#
_cell.length_a   1.000
_cell.length_b   1.000
_cell.length_c   1.000
_cell.angle_alpha   90.00
_cell.angle_beta   90.00
_cell.angle_gamma   90.00
#
_symmetry.space_group_name_H-M   'P 1'
#
loop_
_entity.id
_entity.type
_entity.pdbx_description
1 polymer ?
#
loop_
_entity_poly.entity_id
_entity_poly.type
_entity_poly.pdbx_seq_one_letter_code
_entity_poly.pdbx_strand_id
1 'polypeptide(L)'
;LDTTVASVNSALQRARATLAARAHWDSSGLGDETGSAAPVAANAGLGDEEKLLLERYLDAFERYDMDALVAILHEDATLSMPPYPLWMRGQADNVAWLTGPGHACEGSRMVPVAVNGTFGFGQYRRAAGGGHEPWALQVVETEGGRVTAINAFLDTASWFPLFGLPERLDD
;
A
#
# COMPACT_ATOMS: atom_id res chain seq x y z
N LEU A 1 -10.09 -17.69 24.54
CA LEU A 1 -8.75 -17.60 25.14
C LEU A 1 -8.90 -17.57 26.64
N ASP A 2 -8.60 -18.70 27.33
CA ASP A 2 -8.57 -18.80 28.79
C ASP A 2 -7.30 -18.10 29.34
N THR A 3 -7.30 -16.77 29.30
CA THR A 3 -6.16 -15.98 29.82
C THR A 3 -6.67 -14.83 30.66
N THR A 4 -5.95 -14.50 31.73
CA THR A 4 -6.28 -13.39 32.61
C THR A 4 -5.83 -12.05 32.03
N VAL A 5 -6.50 -10.94 32.44
CA VAL A 5 -6.10 -9.59 32.07
C VAL A 5 -4.63 -9.32 32.42
N ALA A 6 -4.14 -9.81 33.54
CA ALA A 6 -2.74 -9.69 33.96
C ALA A 6 -1.79 -10.41 32.99
N SER A 7 -2.16 -11.59 32.48
CA SER A 7 -1.39 -12.35 31.49
C SER A 7 -1.34 -11.61 30.15
N VAL A 8 -2.46 -11.05 29.69
CA VAL A 8 -2.51 -10.25 28.45
C VAL A 8 -1.63 -9.00 28.59
N ASN A 9 -1.75 -8.27 29.69
CA ASN A 9 -0.92 -7.07 29.92
C ASN A 9 0.58 -7.40 29.96
N SER A 10 0.96 -8.51 30.60
CA SER A 10 2.37 -8.97 30.62
C SER A 10 2.86 -9.35 29.22
N ALA A 11 2.02 -9.99 28.40
CA ALA A 11 2.36 -10.29 27.02
C ALA A 11 2.53 -9.03 26.17
N LEU A 12 1.64 -8.05 26.31
CA LEU A 12 1.73 -6.76 25.64
C LEU A 12 2.98 -5.97 26.04
N GLN A 13 3.35 -5.96 27.33
CA GLN A 13 4.59 -5.31 27.80
C GLN A 13 5.82 -5.97 27.18
N ARG A 14 5.88 -7.31 27.13
CA ARG A 14 7.00 -8.02 26.48
C ARG A 14 7.06 -7.75 24.99
N ALA A 15 5.91 -7.75 24.30
CA ALA A 15 5.84 -7.42 22.88
C ALA A 15 6.35 -6.01 22.59
N ARG A 16 5.91 -5.02 23.38
CA ARG A 16 6.39 -3.63 23.27
C ARG A 16 7.89 -3.51 23.54
N ALA A 17 8.40 -4.19 24.56
CA ALA A 17 9.84 -4.21 24.84
C ALA A 17 10.65 -4.87 23.71
N THR A 18 10.13 -5.95 23.12
CA THR A 18 10.77 -6.63 21.98
C THR A 18 10.75 -5.74 20.74
N LEU A 19 9.64 -5.06 20.47
CA LEU A 19 9.54 -4.09 19.39
C LEU A 19 10.49 -2.92 19.60
N ALA A 20 10.54 -2.36 20.80
CA ALA A 20 11.48 -1.27 21.13
C ALA A 20 12.96 -1.69 21.01
N ALA A 21 13.29 -2.94 21.38
CA ALA A 21 14.66 -3.47 21.27
C ALA A 21 15.05 -3.80 19.80
N ARG A 22 14.07 -4.15 18.94
CA ARG A 22 14.28 -4.38 17.51
C ARG A 22 14.14 -3.11 16.69
N ALA A 23 13.41 -2.13 17.19
CA ALA A 23 13.35 -0.81 16.63
C ALA A 23 14.61 -0.04 17.02
N HIS A 24 15.74 -0.30 16.34
CA HIS A 24 16.61 0.78 15.93
C HIS A 24 15.87 1.57 14.84
N TRP A 25 14.63 1.91 15.13
CA TRP A 25 13.93 2.96 14.45
C TRP A 25 14.60 4.23 14.94
N ASP A 26 15.50 4.71 14.12
CA ASP A 26 16.18 5.96 14.36
C ASP A 26 15.10 7.08 14.31
N SER A 27 14.59 7.43 15.51
CA SER A 27 13.69 8.56 15.69
C SER A 27 14.38 9.90 15.43
N SER A 28 15.65 9.89 15.03
CA SER A 28 16.40 11.08 14.58
C SER A 28 15.95 11.60 13.22
N GLY A 29 15.01 10.92 12.52
CA GLY A 29 14.41 11.38 11.28
C GLY A 29 13.08 12.12 11.44
N LEU A 30 12.49 12.16 12.64
CA LEU A 30 11.35 13.02 12.94
C LEU A 30 11.87 14.34 13.55
N GLY A 31 12.57 15.13 12.73
CA GLY A 31 12.90 16.49 13.06
C GLY A 31 11.60 17.28 13.27
N ASP A 32 11.51 17.96 14.39
CA ASP A 32 10.59 19.06 14.64
C ASP A 32 10.88 20.18 13.62
N GLU A 33 10.29 20.05 12.44
CA GLU A 33 10.29 21.08 11.41
C GLU A 33 8.84 21.23 10.92
N THR A 34 8.18 22.27 11.41
CA THR A 34 7.04 22.92 10.77
C THR A 34 7.50 23.48 9.44
N GLY A 35 7.51 22.67 8.39
CA GLY A 35 7.91 23.11 7.06
C GLY A 35 7.82 21.94 6.09
N SER A 36 6.84 22.04 5.19
CA SER A 36 6.76 21.31 3.91
C SER A 36 7.59 20.02 3.85
N ALA A 37 7.05 18.92 4.28
CA ALA A 37 7.68 17.62 4.10
C ALA A 37 7.88 17.41 2.60
N ALA A 38 9.12 17.52 2.15
CA ALA A 38 9.49 16.97 0.84
C ALA A 38 9.06 15.51 0.82
N PRO A 39 8.50 14.99 -0.29
CA PRO A 39 8.10 13.60 -0.36
C PRO A 39 9.31 12.76 0.00
N VAL A 40 9.21 12.03 1.11
CA VAL A 40 10.23 11.03 1.49
C VAL A 40 10.34 10.14 0.27
N ALA A 41 11.54 10.06 -0.31
CA ALA A 41 11.75 9.29 -1.53
C ALA A 41 11.17 7.88 -1.32
N ALA A 42 10.09 7.57 -2.01
CA ALA A 42 9.33 6.33 -1.83
C ALA A 42 10.19 5.06 -1.93
N ASN A 43 11.39 5.20 -2.49
CA ASN A 43 12.35 4.12 -2.74
C ASN A 43 13.54 4.07 -1.75
N ALA A 44 13.52 4.87 -0.67
CA ALA A 44 14.63 4.85 0.30
C ALA A 44 14.61 3.52 1.08
N GLY A 45 15.63 2.69 0.86
CA GLY A 45 15.81 1.41 1.55
C GLY A 45 15.41 0.16 0.76
N LEU A 46 14.79 0.29 -0.42
CA LEU A 46 14.46 -0.86 -1.28
C LEU A 46 15.67 -1.32 -2.10
N GLY A 47 15.79 -2.63 -2.30
CA GLY A 47 16.72 -3.22 -3.26
C GLY A 47 16.32 -2.91 -4.72
N ASP A 48 17.28 -2.98 -5.65
CA ASP A 48 17.00 -2.65 -7.06
C ASP A 48 15.99 -3.62 -7.69
N GLU A 49 15.99 -4.90 -7.29
CA GLU A 49 15.01 -5.89 -7.77
C GLU A 49 13.59 -5.54 -7.30
N GLU A 50 13.45 -5.07 -6.06
CA GLU A 50 12.16 -4.67 -5.50
C GLU A 50 11.62 -3.40 -6.17
N LYS A 51 12.48 -2.41 -6.42
CA LYS A 51 12.12 -1.22 -7.19
C LYS A 51 11.59 -1.57 -8.57
N LEU A 52 12.31 -2.43 -9.30
CA LEU A 52 11.89 -2.89 -10.63
C LEU A 52 10.55 -3.64 -10.58
N LEU A 53 10.32 -4.45 -9.56
CA LEU A 53 9.04 -5.14 -9.37
C LEU A 53 7.89 -4.15 -9.17
N LEU A 54 8.11 -3.12 -8.35
CA LEU A 54 7.10 -2.09 -8.07
C LEU A 54 6.84 -1.18 -9.28
N GLU A 55 7.86 -0.88 -10.08
CA GLU A 55 7.68 -0.18 -11.36
C GLU A 55 6.84 -1.01 -12.35
N ARG A 56 7.07 -2.32 -12.42
CA ARG A 56 6.25 -3.23 -13.23
C ARG A 56 4.82 -3.32 -12.70
N TYR A 57 4.62 -3.32 -11.39
CA TYR A 57 3.30 -3.29 -10.80
C TYR A 57 2.55 -2.01 -11.18
N LEU A 58 3.20 -0.85 -11.02
CA LEU A 58 2.67 0.45 -11.39
C LEU A 58 2.23 0.49 -12.86
N ASP A 59 3.12 0.10 -13.77
CA ASP A 59 2.87 0.09 -15.21
C ASP A 59 1.71 -0.85 -15.58
N ALA A 60 1.71 -2.07 -15.06
CA ALA A 60 0.64 -3.05 -15.30
C ALA A 60 -0.72 -2.56 -14.77
N PHE A 61 -0.75 -1.95 -13.58
CA PHE A 61 -1.99 -1.46 -12.98
C PHE A 61 -2.54 -0.25 -13.74
N GLU A 62 -1.72 0.75 -14.09
CA GLU A 62 -2.16 1.95 -14.82
C GLU A 62 -2.64 1.63 -16.24
N ARG A 63 -1.99 0.68 -16.93
CA ARG A 63 -2.44 0.21 -18.25
C ARG A 63 -3.59 -0.78 -18.18
N TYR A 64 -3.94 -1.22 -16.98
CA TYR A 64 -4.94 -2.25 -16.72
C TYR A 64 -4.63 -3.57 -17.45
N ASP A 65 -3.34 -3.90 -17.55
CA ASP A 65 -2.82 -5.09 -18.20
C ASP A 65 -2.83 -6.27 -17.22
N MET A 66 -3.90 -7.05 -17.26
CA MET A 66 -4.10 -8.16 -16.32
C MET A 66 -3.08 -9.28 -16.51
N ASP A 67 -2.62 -9.53 -17.73
CA ASP A 67 -1.60 -10.55 -17.99
C ASP A 67 -0.26 -10.14 -17.39
N ALA A 68 0.14 -8.88 -17.56
CA ALA A 68 1.34 -8.33 -16.94
C ALA A 68 1.24 -8.33 -15.41
N LEU A 69 0.06 -8.02 -14.85
CA LEU A 69 -0.18 -8.02 -13.40
C LEU A 69 -0.06 -9.45 -12.84
N VAL A 70 -0.70 -10.43 -13.46
CA VAL A 70 -0.61 -11.86 -13.07
C VAL A 70 0.83 -12.35 -13.08
N ALA A 71 1.61 -11.96 -14.09
CA ALA A 71 3.00 -12.38 -14.21
C ALA A 71 3.90 -11.97 -13.03
N ILE A 72 3.53 -10.94 -12.29
CA ILE A 72 4.27 -10.44 -11.10
C ILE A 72 3.64 -10.85 -9.78
N LEU A 73 2.39 -11.30 -9.75
CA LEU A 73 1.75 -11.80 -8.53
C LEU A 73 2.30 -13.16 -8.12
N HIS A 74 2.43 -13.37 -6.81
CA HIS A 74 2.61 -14.71 -6.25
C HIS A 74 1.33 -15.54 -6.50
N GLU A 75 1.44 -16.87 -6.60
CA GLU A 75 0.28 -17.74 -6.84
C GLU A 75 -0.79 -17.62 -5.75
N ASP A 76 -0.36 -17.38 -4.52
CA ASP A 76 -1.20 -17.17 -3.33
C ASP A 76 -1.39 -15.69 -2.97
N ALA A 77 -1.12 -14.75 -3.87
CA ALA A 77 -1.22 -13.32 -3.58
C ALA A 77 -2.60 -12.96 -3.03
N THR A 78 -2.62 -12.15 -1.99
CA THR A 78 -3.86 -11.68 -1.37
C THR A 78 -4.22 -10.27 -1.82
N LEU A 79 -5.52 -9.98 -1.88
CA LEU A 79 -6.04 -8.63 -2.03
C LEU A 79 -7.06 -8.35 -0.92
N SER A 80 -6.91 -7.23 -0.24
CA SER A 80 -7.85 -6.76 0.77
C SER A 80 -8.22 -5.29 0.52
N MET A 81 -9.43 -4.89 0.94
CA MET A 81 -9.95 -3.53 0.75
C MET A 81 -10.59 -2.96 2.02
N PRO A 82 -9.83 -2.73 3.11
CA PRO A 82 -10.37 -2.10 4.30
C PRO A 82 -10.95 -0.70 4.00
N PRO A 83 -12.07 -0.28 4.64
CA PRO A 83 -12.76 -0.95 5.75
C PRO A 83 -13.79 -2.01 5.31
N TYR A 84 -13.92 -2.27 4.02
CA TYR A 84 -14.85 -3.31 3.54
C TYR A 84 -14.35 -4.71 3.90
N PRO A 85 -15.24 -5.66 4.21
CA PRO A 85 -14.88 -7.04 4.52
C PRO A 85 -14.58 -7.83 3.23
N LEU A 86 -13.77 -7.26 2.34
CA LEU A 86 -13.34 -7.88 1.10
C LEU A 86 -11.91 -8.38 1.28
N TRP A 87 -11.74 -9.67 1.11
CA TRP A 87 -10.46 -10.34 1.11
C TRP A 87 -10.51 -11.53 0.16
N MET A 88 -9.50 -11.68 -0.66
CA MET A 88 -9.38 -12.78 -1.60
C MET A 88 -7.94 -13.27 -1.67
N ARG A 89 -7.74 -14.49 -2.17
CA ARG A 89 -6.42 -15.12 -2.30
C ARG A 89 -6.31 -15.87 -3.62
N GLY A 90 -5.15 -15.74 -4.23
CA GLY A 90 -4.80 -16.40 -5.48
C GLY A 90 -4.97 -15.51 -6.70
N GLN A 91 -4.16 -15.76 -7.73
CA GLN A 91 -4.16 -14.98 -8.96
C GLN A 91 -5.53 -14.94 -9.64
N ALA A 92 -6.21 -16.11 -9.72
CA ALA A 92 -7.49 -16.21 -10.42
C ALA A 92 -8.57 -15.33 -9.80
N ASP A 93 -8.69 -15.34 -8.44
CA ASP A 93 -9.68 -14.52 -7.74
C ASP A 93 -9.36 -13.03 -7.84
N ASN A 94 -8.07 -12.67 -7.75
CA ASN A 94 -7.63 -11.28 -7.93
C ASN A 94 -7.99 -10.76 -9.32
N VAL A 95 -7.74 -11.53 -10.38
CA VAL A 95 -8.08 -11.16 -11.77
C VAL A 95 -9.59 -11.09 -11.95
N ALA A 96 -10.33 -12.09 -11.47
CA ALA A 96 -11.79 -12.11 -11.59
C ALA A 96 -12.43 -10.88 -10.92
N TRP A 97 -11.87 -10.45 -9.78
CA TRP A 97 -12.33 -9.24 -9.10
C TRP A 97 -11.97 -7.97 -9.91
N LEU A 98 -10.73 -7.82 -10.34
CA LEU A 98 -10.28 -6.66 -11.11
C LEU A 98 -11.04 -6.52 -12.42
N THR A 99 -11.25 -7.61 -13.17
CA THR A 99 -11.98 -7.58 -14.44
C THR A 99 -13.51 -7.51 -14.27
N GLY A 100 -14.02 -7.80 -13.07
CA GLY A 100 -15.41 -7.74 -12.70
C GLY A 100 -15.77 -6.48 -11.88
N PRO A 101 -16.08 -6.63 -10.57
CA PRO A 101 -16.46 -5.49 -9.73
C PRO A 101 -15.42 -4.38 -9.64
N GLY A 102 -14.15 -4.73 -9.71
CA GLY A 102 -13.01 -3.82 -9.64
C GLY A 102 -12.69 -3.09 -10.95
N HIS A 103 -13.38 -3.40 -12.06
CA HIS A 103 -13.14 -2.77 -13.36
C HIS A 103 -13.24 -1.23 -13.33
N ALA A 104 -13.98 -0.68 -12.38
CA ALA A 104 -14.02 0.76 -12.15
C ALA A 104 -12.66 1.37 -11.73
N CYS A 105 -11.63 0.57 -11.50
CA CYS A 105 -10.24 1.03 -11.29
C CYS A 105 -9.49 1.26 -12.61
N GLU A 106 -10.03 0.85 -13.76
CA GLU A 106 -9.41 1.14 -15.05
C GLU A 106 -9.24 2.65 -15.27
N GLY A 107 -8.07 3.04 -15.77
CA GLY A 107 -7.71 4.45 -15.93
C GLY A 107 -7.35 5.17 -14.64
N SER A 108 -7.13 4.45 -13.54
CA SER A 108 -6.54 5.02 -12.34
C SER A 108 -5.11 5.50 -12.62
N ARG A 109 -4.68 6.53 -11.87
CA ARG A 109 -3.28 6.97 -11.78
C ARG A 109 -2.74 6.59 -10.41
N MET A 110 -1.47 6.21 -10.37
CA MET A 110 -0.81 5.73 -9.17
C MET A 110 0.39 6.61 -8.84
N VAL A 111 0.43 7.19 -7.65
CA VAL A 111 1.57 8.01 -7.19
C VAL A 111 2.33 7.22 -6.11
N PRO A 112 3.61 6.90 -6.34
CA PRO A 112 4.41 6.17 -5.36
C PRO A 112 4.55 6.92 -4.04
N VAL A 113 4.52 6.19 -2.93
CA VAL A 113 4.64 6.75 -1.58
C VAL A 113 5.25 5.75 -0.61
N ALA A 114 6.02 6.23 0.36
CA ALA A 114 6.49 5.40 1.48
C ALA A 114 5.38 5.30 2.55
N VAL A 115 5.08 4.07 2.98
CA VAL A 115 4.05 3.79 3.99
C VAL A 115 4.60 2.83 5.03
N ASN A 116 4.67 3.25 6.30
CA ASN A 116 5.10 2.38 7.42
C ASN A 116 6.43 1.64 7.19
N GLY A 117 7.39 2.27 6.51
CA GLY A 117 8.68 1.64 6.19
C GLY A 117 8.63 0.60 5.06
N THR A 118 7.51 0.49 4.37
CA THR A 118 7.34 -0.28 3.15
C THR A 118 6.87 0.61 2.00
N PHE A 119 6.52 0.02 0.89
CA PHE A 119 6.15 0.70 -0.33
C PHE A 119 4.64 0.73 -0.55
N GLY A 120 4.13 1.83 -1.08
CA GLY A 120 2.72 1.97 -1.41
C GLY A 120 2.48 2.93 -2.56
N PHE A 121 1.21 3.12 -2.86
CA PHE A 121 0.75 4.03 -3.89
C PHE A 121 -0.51 4.77 -3.42
N GLY A 122 -0.54 6.09 -3.63
CA GLY A 122 -1.80 6.81 -3.70
C GLY A 122 -2.49 6.49 -5.02
N GLN A 123 -3.60 5.79 -4.98
CA GLN A 123 -4.41 5.51 -6.15
C GLN A 123 -5.44 6.63 -6.34
N TYR A 124 -5.50 7.16 -7.55
CA TYR A 124 -6.45 8.18 -7.96
C TYR A 124 -7.32 7.65 -9.08
N ARG A 125 -8.62 7.84 -8.98
CA ARG A 125 -9.59 7.45 -10.02
C ARG A 125 -10.03 8.67 -10.81
N ARG A 126 -10.46 8.44 -12.05
CA ARG A 126 -11.01 9.50 -12.89
C ARG A 126 -12.18 10.19 -12.19
N ALA A 127 -12.10 11.51 -12.09
CA ALA A 127 -13.17 12.34 -11.55
C ALA A 127 -14.18 12.71 -12.63
N ALA A 128 -15.45 12.83 -12.26
CA ALA A 128 -16.52 13.20 -13.20
C ALA A 128 -16.30 14.59 -13.87
N GLY A 129 -15.55 15.48 -13.21
CA GLY A 129 -15.23 16.82 -13.69
C GLY A 129 -13.88 16.92 -14.43
N GLY A 130 -13.27 15.81 -14.85
CA GLY A 130 -11.91 15.74 -15.40
C GLY A 130 -10.85 15.58 -14.30
N GLY A 131 -9.62 15.20 -14.68
CA GLY A 131 -8.56 14.88 -13.74
C GLY A 131 -8.85 13.61 -12.91
N HIS A 132 -8.10 13.46 -11.81
CA HIS A 132 -8.23 12.28 -10.95
C HIS A 132 -8.32 12.68 -9.48
N GLU A 133 -9.15 11.98 -8.73
CA GLU A 133 -9.38 12.19 -7.30
C GLU A 133 -8.87 11.01 -6.46
N PRO A 134 -8.42 11.23 -5.22
CA PRO A 134 -7.97 10.18 -4.32
C PRO A 134 -9.03 9.09 -4.12
N TRP A 135 -8.59 7.83 -4.26
CA TRP A 135 -9.48 6.69 -4.13
C TRP A 135 -9.04 5.72 -3.03
N ALA A 136 -7.82 5.25 -3.09
CA ALA A 136 -7.28 4.30 -2.12
C ALA A 136 -5.80 4.57 -1.84
N LEU A 137 -5.36 4.29 -0.62
CA LEU A 137 -3.95 4.13 -0.30
C LEU A 137 -3.63 2.63 -0.41
N GLN A 138 -2.85 2.25 -1.42
CA GLN A 138 -2.41 0.86 -1.59
C GLN A 138 -1.09 0.62 -0.89
N VAL A 139 -1.00 -0.46 -0.13
CA VAL A 139 0.25 -0.99 0.41
C VAL A 139 0.52 -2.32 -0.28
N VAL A 140 1.68 -2.43 -0.92
CA VAL A 140 2.08 -3.61 -1.69
C VAL A 140 3.18 -4.34 -0.93
N GLU A 141 2.96 -5.61 -0.64
CA GLU A 141 3.93 -6.48 0.00
C GLU A 141 4.60 -7.38 -1.05
N THR A 142 5.90 -7.58 -0.90
CA THR A 142 6.71 -8.33 -1.86
C THR A 142 7.56 -9.37 -1.13
N GLU A 143 7.73 -10.53 -1.75
CA GLU A 143 8.65 -11.58 -1.29
C GLU A 143 9.14 -12.39 -2.50
N GLY A 144 10.43 -12.70 -2.53
CA GLY A 144 11.02 -13.54 -3.57
C GLY A 144 10.82 -13.00 -5.00
N GLY A 145 10.83 -11.66 -5.18
CA GLY A 145 10.66 -11.02 -6.48
C GLY A 145 9.22 -11.06 -7.02
N ARG A 146 8.24 -11.28 -6.15
CA ARG A 146 6.81 -11.29 -6.49
C ARG A 146 5.99 -10.47 -5.50
N VAL A 147 4.85 -9.97 -5.96
CA VAL A 147 3.85 -9.32 -5.11
C VAL A 147 3.05 -10.39 -4.37
N THR A 148 3.07 -10.35 -3.04
CA THR A 148 2.38 -11.32 -2.17
C THR A 148 1.11 -10.79 -1.55
N ALA A 149 0.99 -9.45 -1.40
CA ALA A 149 -0.25 -8.83 -0.95
C ALA A 149 -0.46 -7.44 -1.55
N ILE A 150 -1.72 -7.11 -1.78
CA ILE A 150 -2.19 -5.77 -2.14
C ILE A 150 -3.25 -5.39 -1.10
N ASN A 151 -2.95 -4.41 -0.26
CA ASN A 151 -3.88 -3.90 0.74
C ASN A 151 -4.33 -2.51 0.31
N ALA A 152 -5.52 -2.40 -0.26
CA ALA A 152 -6.10 -1.15 -0.74
C ALA A 152 -7.01 -0.53 0.33
N PHE A 153 -6.49 0.41 1.10
CA PHE A 153 -7.26 1.13 2.12
C PHE A 153 -8.13 2.19 1.45
N LEU A 154 -9.44 2.04 1.57
CA LEU A 154 -10.43 2.99 1.04
C LEU A 154 -10.77 4.07 2.07
N ASP A 155 -11.52 5.09 1.63
CA ASP A 155 -11.90 6.25 2.46
C ASP A 155 -10.70 7.02 3.05
N THR A 156 -9.57 7.00 2.34
CA THR A 156 -8.30 7.58 2.76
C THR A 156 -7.96 8.94 2.13
N ALA A 157 -8.89 9.56 1.41
CA ALA A 157 -8.64 10.84 0.74
C ALA A 157 -8.08 11.92 1.69
N SER A 158 -8.61 12.00 2.92
CA SER A 158 -8.13 12.94 3.95
C SER A 158 -6.71 12.62 4.48
N TRP A 159 -6.18 11.42 4.20
CA TRP A 159 -4.85 11.00 4.63
C TRP A 159 -3.77 11.35 3.60
N PHE A 160 -4.15 11.53 2.34
CA PHE A 160 -3.21 11.78 1.25
C PHE A 160 -2.22 12.92 1.55
N PRO A 161 -2.66 14.11 2.07
CA PRO A 161 -1.74 15.18 2.43
C PRO A 161 -0.73 14.78 3.52
N LEU A 162 -1.10 13.87 4.45
CA LEU A 162 -0.21 13.37 5.50
C LEU A 162 0.96 12.55 4.94
N PHE A 163 0.79 11.98 3.74
CA PHE A 163 1.81 11.22 3.01
C PHE A 163 2.50 12.07 1.93
N GLY A 164 2.25 13.36 1.88
CA GLY A 164 2.78 14.23 0.82
C GLY A 164 2.15 13.98 -0.56
N LEU A 165 1.03 13.26 -0.62
CA LEU A 165 0.28 13.00 -1.84
C LEU A 165 -0.65 14.17 -2.18
N PRO A 166 -0.78 14.55 -3.46
CA PRO A 166 -1.67 15.63 -3.87
C PRO A 166 -3.15 15.29 -3.62
N GLU A 167 -3.95 16.32 -3.32
CA GLU A 167 -5.40 16.16 -3.14
C GLU A 167 -6.13 15.88 -4.46
N ARG A 168 -5.48 16.12 -5.59
CA ARG A 168 -6.01 15.90 -6.95
C ARG A 168 -4.87 15.81 -7.95
N LEU A 169 -5.08 15.07 -9.05
CA LEU A 169 -4.21 15.08 -10.21
C LEU A 169 -4.96 15.68 -11.42
N ASP A 170 -4.28 16.49 -12.18
CA ASP A 170 -4.76 17.00 -13.47
C ASP A 170 -4.66 15.89 -14.55
N ASP A 171 -5.30 16.09 -15.70
CA ASP A 171 -5.26 15.15 -16.84
C ASP A 171 -3.87 15.14 -17.51
#